data_4800d426dc9ad2e1b1d76180440eedaa
#
_entry.id   4800d426dc9ad2e1b1d76180440eedaa
#
_cell.length_a   1.000
_cell.length_b   1.000
_cell.length_c   1.000
_cell.angle_alpha   90.00
_cell.angle_beta   90.00
_cell.angle_gamma   90.00
#
_symmetry.space_group_name_H-M   'P 1'
#
loop_
_entity.id
_entity.type
_entity.pdbx_description
1 polymer ?
#
loop_
_entity_poly.entity_id
_entity_poly.type
_entity_poly.pdbx_seq_one_letter_code
_entity_poly.pdbx_strand_id
1 'polypeptide(L)'
;MHKFSVAPMMDWTDRHCRYFHRLLSSEVQLWTEMVTAKAILYGDKGRLLDFDVGEHPLVLQLGGSDPQEMARAARVAQVWGYDEVNINVGCPSDRVQSGRFGACLMQTPEVVARCVDAMRQVVDIPVTVKSRIGVDERDSYDELVNFVATVAGVGCDDFFIHARKAWLQGLSPKENRTVPPLNYERVYRIKRDFPALGIGINGGIVTMESVQRHLANVDGVMLGRAVYHQPYLLSEVDAVIYQKTLGVLSREQVLLRFIDYMKNQQTQGVPIRSMTRHILGLYHGQPNARKFRQLLSGKTVELTHLYKWLDFVEGVE
;
A
#
# COMPACT_ATOMS: atom_id res chain seq x y z
N MET A 1 5.88 5.02 13.25
CA MET A 1 5.24 4.01 12.36
C MET A 1 3.76 3.83 12.67
N HIS A 2 2.89 3.69 11.66
CA HIS A 2 1.47 3.33 11.84
C HIS A 2 1.30 1.84 12.11
N LYS A 3 0.36 1.49 13.02
CA LYS A 3 0.09 0.08 13.37
C LYS A 3 -0.53 -0.73 12.23
N PHE A 4 -1.28 -0.08 11.35
CA PHE A 4 -1.93 -0.74 10.21
C PHE A 4 -1.81 0.08 8.93
N SER A 5 -1.39 -0.58 7.83
CA SER A 5 -1.21 0.05 6.53
C SER A 5 -1.78 -0.80 5.39
N VAL A 6 -2.27 -0.15 4.32
CA VAL A 6 -2.58 -0.81 3.05
C VAL A 6 -1.36 -0.76 2.14
N ALA A 7 -0.90 -1.92 1.67
CA ALA A 7 0.31 -2.02 0.84
C ALA A 7 0.15 -1.30 -0.51
N PRO A 8 1.24 -0.70 -1.04
CA PRO A 8 1.29 -0.17 -2.39
C PRO A 8 1.10 -1.31 -3.42
N MET A 9 0.14 -1.16 -4.32
CA MET A 9 -0.20 -2.18 -5.31
C MET A 9 -0.47 -1.52 -6.67
N MET A 10 0.40 -1.81 -7.66
CA MET A 10 0.23 -1.31 -9.04
C MET A 10 -1.14 -1.70 -9.60
N ASP A 11 -1.77 -0.78 -10.30
CA ASP A 11 -3.11 -0.86 -10.89
C ASP A 11 -4.27 -0.97 -9.87
N TRP A 12 -3.96 -1.03 -8.56
CA TRP A 12 -4.97 -1.25 -7.52
C TRP A 12 -5.09 -0.10 -6.52
N THR A 13 -3.99 0.44 -5.99
CA THR A 13 -4.06 1.51 -4.98
C THR A 13 -3.97 2.91 -5.59
N ASP A 14 -4.73 3.12 -6.66
CA ASP A 14 -4.95 4.46 -7.22
C ASP A 14 -5.81 5.33 -6.27
N ARG A 15 -5.98 6.61 -6.59
CA ARG A 15 -6.73 7.55 -5.74
C ARG A 15 -8.16 7.10 -5.45
N HIS A 16 -8.82 6.41 -6.39
CA HIS A 16 -10.21 5.96 -6.22
C HIS A 16 -10.31 4.80 -5.23
N CYS A 17 -9.34 3.86 -5.28
CA CYS A 17 -9.22 2.79 -4.30
C CYS A 17 -8.92 3.34 -2.91
N ARG A 18 -7.98 4.30 -2.79
CA ARG A 18 -7.60 4.89 -1.51
C ARG A 18 -8.76 5.65 -0.88
N TYR A 19 -9.48 6.46 -1.66
CA TYR A 19 -10.70 7.12 -1.19
C TYR A 19 -11.73 6.10 -0.67
N PHE A 20 -11.99 5.04 -1.44
CA PHE A 20 -12.87 3.96 -1.01
C PHE A 20 -12.41 3.29 0.30
N HIS A 21 -11.13 3.00 0.44
CA HIS A 21 -10.57 2.42 1.67
C HIS A 21 -10.72 3.37 2.87
N ARG A 22 -10.60 4.69 2.66
CA ARG A 22 -10.80 5.70 3.71
C ARG A 22 -12.25 5.77 4.21
N LEU A 23 -13.22 5.43 3.39
CA LEU A 23 -14.62 5.30 3.85
C LEU A 23 -14.81 4.13 4.84
N LEU A 24 -13.92 3.14 4.81
CA LEU A 24 -13.96 1.95 5.66
C LEU A 24 -13.19 2.10 6.98
N SER A 25 -12.15 2.93 7.00
CA SER A 25 -11.34 3.18 8.20
C SER A 25 -10.75 4.58 8.18
N SER A 26 -10.85 5.31 9.28
CA SER A 26 -10.26 6.63 9.46
C SER A 26 -8.76 6.58 9.80
N GLU A 27 -8.28 5.47 10.35
CA GLU A 27 -6.95 5.35 10.96
C GLU A 27 -5.91 4.65 10.08
N VAL A 28 -6.37 3.87 9.11
CA VAL A 28 -5.47 3.10 8.26
C VAL A 28 -4.54 4.02 7.46
N GLN A 29 -3.23 3.73 7.47
CA GLN A 29 -2.29 4.43 6.60
C GLN A 29 -2.43 3.93 5.16
N LEU A 30 -2.77 4.83 4.24
CA LEU A 30 -2.94 4.53 2.82
C LEU A 30 -1.66 4.82 2.05
N TRP A 31 -1.43 4.06 0.98
CA TRP A 31 -0.24 4.16 0.16
C TRP A 31 -0.62 4.28 -1.30
N THR A 32 0.11 5.12 -2.03
CA THR A 32 -0.02 5.20 -3.48
C THR A 32 0.50 3.92 -4.14
N GLU A 33 0.26 3.77 -5.42
CA GLU A 33 1.07 2.91 -6.27
C GLU A 33 2.52 3.41 -6.27
N MET A 34 3.47 2.58 -6.71
CA MET A 34 4.84 3.03 -6.90
C MET A 34 4.94 3.99 -8.10
N VAL A 35 5.36 5.23 -7.85
CA VAL A 35 5.65 6.23 -8.87
C VAL A 35 7.16 6.41 -9.00
N THR A 36 7.71 6.40 -10.22
CA THR A 36 9.15 6.62 -10.37
C THR A 36 9.52 8.10 -10.18
N ALA A 37 10.68 8.38 -9.58
CA ALA A 37 11.17 9.74 -9.39
C ALA A 37 11.20 10.52 -10.73
N LYS A 38 11.64 9.88 -11.82
CA LYS A 38 11.64 10.48 -13.16
C LYS A 38 10.24 10.84 -13.64
N ALA A 39 9.23 9.99 -13.39
CA ALA A 39 7.86 10.31 -13.77
C ALA A 39 7.33 11.55 -13.03
N ILE A 40 7.66 11.71 -11.76
CA ILE A 40 7.30 12.90 -10.98
C ILE A 40 7.99 14.17 -11.50
N LEU A 41 9.28 14.05 -11.85
CA LEU A 41 10.07 15.22 -12.27
C LEU A 41 9.72 15.70 -13.66
N TYR A 42 9.39 14.80 -14.57
CA TYR A 42 9.25 15.09 -16.00
C TYR A 42 7.87 14.79 -16.58
N GLY A 43 7.00 14.15 -15.82
CA GLY A 43 5.63 13.81 -16.24
C GLY A 43 4.56 14.76 -15.72
N ASP A 44 3.31 14.37 -15.93
CA ASP A 44 2.13 15.08 -15.45
C ASP A 44 1.92 14.80 -13.96
N LYS A 45 2.27 15.75 -13.11
CA LYS A 45 2.15 15.66 -11.65
C LYS A 45 0.70 15.56 -11.21
N GLY A 46 -0.22 16.29 -11.84
CA GLY A 46 -1.64 16.22 -11.50
C GLY A 46 -2.18 14.80 -11.63
N ARG A 47 -1.86 14.13 -12.73
CA ARG A 47 -2.25 12.74 -12.95
C ARG A 47 -1.59 11.75 -11.99
N LEU A 48 -0.31 11.99 -11.62
CA LEU A 48 0.50 11.03 -10.86
C LEU A 48 0.36 11.14 -9.35
N LEU A 49 0.09 12.36 -8.85
CA LEU A 49 0.17 12.69 -7.43
C LEU A 49 -1.16 13.12 -6.82
N ASP A 50 -2.22 13.22 -7.63
CA ASP A 50 -3.51 13.70 -7.15
C ASP A 50 -4.16 12.74 -6.15
N PHE A 51 -4.74 13.32 -5.10
CA PHE A 51 -5.45 12.60 -4.04
C PHE A 51 -6.56 13.49 -3.44
N ASP A 52 -7.50 12.87 -2.78
CA ASP A 52 -8.51 13.57 -1.98
C ASP A 52 -7.95 13.88 -0.58
N VAL A 53 -8.22 15.08 -0.06
CA VAL A 53 -7.75 15.49 1.28
C VAL A 53 -8.18 14.51 2.38
N GLY A 54 -9.28 13.78 2.18
CA GLY A 54 -9.72 12.75 3.11
C GLY A 54 -8.84 11.50 3.12
N GLU A 55 -7.92 11.29 2.17
CA GLU A 55 -7.10 10.06 2.12
C GLU A 55 -6.01 9.99 3.20
N HIS A 56 -5.69 11.08 3.90
CA HIS A 56 -4.68 11.09 4.97
C HIS A 56 -5.02 10.15 6.15
N PRO A 57 -3.99 9.52 6.78
CA PRO A 57 -2.57 9.61 6.48
C PRO A 57 -2.17 8.84 5.20
N LEU A 58 -1.39 9.49 4.35
CA LEU A 58 -1.08 9.05 2.99
C LEU A 58 0.43 9.04 2.69
N VAL A 59 0.92 7.91 2.17
CA VAL A 59 2.33 7.70 1.81
C VAL A 59 2.49 7.69 0.29
N LEU A 60 3.44 8.46 -0.23
CA LEU A 60 3.89 8.34 -1.61
C LEU A 60 5.02 7.31 -1.71
N GLN A 61 4.83 6.22 -2.46
CA GLN A 61 5.91 5.29 -2.72
C GLN A 61 6.68 5.65 -3.99
N LEU A 62 8.00 5.83 -3.85
CA LEU A 62 8.93 6.20 -4.92
C LEU A 62 9.72 4.98 -5.43
N GLY A 63 9.92 4.94 -6.75
CA GLY A 63 10.86 4.06 -7.41
C GLY A 63 12.00 4.86 -8.03
N GLY A 64 13.24 4.50 -7.72
CA GLY A 64 14.44 5.16 -8.22
C GLY A 64 15.69 4.73 -7.47
N SER A 65 16.86 5.10 -8.00
CA SER A 65 18.17 4.79 -7.41
C SER A 65 19.19 5.94 -7.55
N ASP A 66 18.80 7.05 -8.18
CA ASP A 66 19.61 8.25 -8.23
C ASP A 66 19.27 9.16 -7.04
N PRO A 67 20.22 9.48 -6.14
CA PRO A 67 19.96 10.24 -4.93
C PRO A 67 19.41 11.64 -5.21
N GLN A 68 19.86 12.31 -6.26
CA GLN A 68 19.41 13.67 -6.58
C GLN A 68 18.00 13.67 -7.16
N GLU A 69 17.66 12.72 -8.04
CA GLU A 69 16.29 12.56 -8.56
C GLU A 69 15.33 12.19 -7.42
N MET A 70 15.73 11.29 -6.51
CA MET A 70 14.94 10.89 -5.36
C MET A 70 14.68 12.05 -4.39
N ALA A 71 15.72 12.84 -4.09
CA ALA A 71 15.58 14.04 -3.25
C ALA A 71 14.62 15.07 -3.87
N ARG A 72 14.76 15.35 -5.17
CA ARG A 72 13.85 16.27 -5.88
C ARG A 72 12.41 15.76 -5.89
N ALA A 73 12.21 14.46 -6.10
CA ALA A 73 10.88 13.83 -6.08
C ALA A 73 10.26 13.88 -4.66
N ALA A 74 11.05 13.64 -3.62
CA ALA A 74 10.61 13.76 -2.23
C ALA A 74 10.19 15.21 -1.89
N ARG A 75 10.95 16.21 -2.35
CA ARG A 75 10.57 17.62 -2.18
C ARG A 75 9.22 17.93 -2.85
N VAL A 76 8.98 17.39 -4.05
CA VAL A 76 7.68 17.53 -4.72
C VAL A 76 6.59 16.86 -3.89
N ALA A 77 6.82 15.67 -3.35
CA ALA A 77 5.85 14.97 -2.50
C ALA A 77 5.44 15.79 -1.27
N GLN A 78 6.41 16.35 -0.55
CA GLN A 78 6.12 17.21 0.61
C GLN A 78 5.32 18.46 0.23
N VAL A 79 5.71 19.16 -0.85
CA VAL A 79 4.99 20.34 -1.34
C VAL A 79 3.57 19.97 -1.80
N TRP A 80 3.37 18.76 -2.30
CA TRP A 80 2.06 18.25 -2.71
C TRP A 80 1.16 17.91 -1.51
N GLY A 81 1.73 17.69 -0.32
CA GLY A 81 1.01 17.44 0.92
C GLY A 81 1.00 15.99 1.40
N TYR A 82 1.87 15.12 0.87
CA TYR A 82 2.01 13.75 1.39
C TYR A 82 2.60 13.75 2.81
N ASP A 83 2.12 12.83 3.67
CA ASP A 83 2.57 12.71 5.06
C ASP A 83 3.91 11.99 5.19
N GLU A 84 4.26 11.16 4.21
CA GLU A 84 5.46 10.32 4.23
C GLU A 84 5.88 9.99 2.79
N VAL A 85 7.18 9.82 2.57
CA VAL A 85 7.73 9.26 1.33
C VAL A 85 8.44 7.94 1.61
N ASN A 86 8.20 6.94 0.77
CA ASN A 86 8.75 5.61 0.91
C ASN A 86 9.58 5.21 -0.31
N ILE A 87 10.71 4.58 -0.12
CA ILE A 87 11.53 4.00 -1.20
C ILE A 87 11.15 2.53 -1.40
N ASN A 88 10.79 2.18 -2.64
CA ASN A 88 10.57 0.79 -3.01
C ASN A 88 11.88 0.05 -3.22
N VAL A 89 12.15 -0.94 -2.35
CA VAL A 89 13.28 -1.87 -2.42
C VAL A 89 12.77 -3.33 -2.42
N GLY A 90 11.57 -3.56 -2.94
CA GLY A 90 10.93 -4.87 -2.85
C GLY A 90 10.27 -5.39 -4.14
N CYS A 91 10.10 -4.55 -5.16
CA CYS A 91 9.46 -4.95 -6.41
C CYS A 91 10.44 -5.72 -7.32
N PRO A 92 10.12 -6.97 -7.75
CA PRO A 92 11.01 -7.79 -8.57
C PRO A 92 10.68 -7.72 -10.06
N SER A 93 9.83 -6.79 -10.55
CA SER A 93 9.41 -6.80 -11.96
C SER A 93 10.55 -6.40 -12.91
N ASP A 94 10.56 -6.98 -14.13
CA ASP A 94 11.58 -6.72 -15.15
C ASP A 94 11.72 -5.24 -15.50
N ARG A 95 10.60 -4.53 -15.59
CA ARG A 95 10.58 -3.08 -15.82
C ARG A 95 11.31 -2.31 -14.71
N VAL A 96 11.19 -2.78 -13.48
CA VAL A 96 11.83 -2.17 -12.31
C VAL A 96 13.31 -2.51 -12.28
N GLN A 97 13.67 -3.74 -12.60
CA GLN A 97 15.06 -4.19 -12.70
C GLN A 97 15.82 -3.47 -13.81
N SER A 98 15.22 -3.33 -15.01
CA SER A 98 15.84 -2.57 -16.11
C SER A 98 16.07 -1.10 -15.75
N GLY A 99 15.24 -0.53 -14.89
CA GLY A 99 15.40 0.79 -14.29
C GLY A 99 16.40 0.85 -13.12
N ARG A 100 17.01 -0.28 -12.73
CA ARG A 100 17.97 -0.43 -11.61
C ARG A 100 17.42 0.06 -10.27
N PHE A 101 16.16 -0.25 -9.95
CA PHE A 101 15.53 0.03 -8.65
C PHE A 101 14.65 -1.15 -8.21
N GLY A 102 13.97 -1.05 -7.06
CA GLY A 102 13.18 -2.14 -6.49
C GLY A 102 14.02 -3.19 -5.79
N ALA A 103 13.66 -4.48 -5.92
CA ALA A 103 14.27 -5.57 -5.14
C ALA A 103 15.77 -5.73 -5.38
N CYS A 104 16.29 -5.43 -6.58
CA CYS A 104 17.71 -5.50 -6.88
C CYS A 104 18.56 -4.57 -6.00
N LEU A 105 18.00 -3.47 -5.48
CA LEU A 105 18.69 -2.56 -4.57
C LEU A 105 19.02 -3.17 -3.20
N MET A 106 18.40 -4.28 -2.82
CA MET A 106 18.84 -5.01 -1.62
C MET A 106 20.28 -5.51 -1.71
N GLN A 107 20.81 -5.68 -2.93
CA GLN A 107 22.20 -6.09 -3.17
C GLN A 107 23.19 -4.93 -3.03
N THR A 108 22.73 -3.70 -2.96
CA THR A 108 23.52 -2.48 -2.89
C THR A 108 22.94 -1.50 -1.87
N PRO A 109 22.97 -1.86 -0.57
CA PRO A 109 22.35 -1.06 0.50
C PRO A 109 22.90 0.37 0.57
N GLU A 110 24.14 0.61 0.15
CA GLU A 110 24.77 1.94 0.10
C GLU A 110 24.09 2.87 -0.91
N VAL A 111 23.50 2.33 -1.98
CA VAL A 111 22.71 3.13 -2.93
C VAL A 111 21.43 3.62 -2.26
N VAL A 112 20.75 2.71 -1.54
CA VAL A 112 19.53 3.05 -0.79
C VAL A 112 19.83 4.07 0.30
N ALA A 113 20.92 3.88 1.05
CA ALA A 113 21.38 4.81 2.08
C ALA A 113 21.63 6.21 1.51
N ARG A 114 22.35 6.32 0.38
CA ARG A 114 22.55 7.63 -0.28
C ARG A 114 21.23 8.28 -0.73
N CYS A 115 20.27 7.49 -1.21
CA CYS A 115 18.94 8.03 -1.55
C CYS A 115 18.20 8.55 -0.32
N VAL A 116 18.20 7.78 0.77
CA VAL A 116 17.56 8.19 2.05
C VAL A 116 18.21 9.47 2.57
N ASP A 117 19.53 9.53 2.65
CA ASP A 117 20.27 10.69 3.13
C ASP A 117 19.93 11.94 2.30
N ALA A 118 20.03 11.85 0.98
CA ALA A 118 19.73 12.96 0.08
C ALA A 118 18.25 13.43 0.18
N MET A 119 17.30 12.51 0.37
CA MET A 119 15.90 12.85 0.57
C MET A 119 15.68 13.57 1.90
N ARG A 120 16.22 13.03 2.99
CA ARG A 120 16.10 13.62 4.35
C ARG A 120 16.67 15.03 4.46
N GLN A 121 17.69 15.36 3.68
CA GLN A 121 18.27 16.71 3.65
C GLN A 121 17.33 17.77 3.06
N VAL A 122 16.27 17.36 2.37
CA VAL A 122 15.40 18.30 1.63
C VAL A 122 13.93 18.24 2.05
N VAL A 123 13.53 17.29 2.92
CA VAL A 123 12.16 17.18 3.43
C VAL A 123 12.14 17.00 4.95
N ASP A 124 11.04 17.46 5.57
CA ASP A 124 10.76 17.28 7.00
C ASP A 124 9.86 16.08 7.28
N ILE A 125 9.16 15.58 6.25
CA ILE A 125 8.32 14.37 6.36
C ILE A 125 9.19 13.10 6.43
N PRO A 126 8.71 12.02 7.09
CA PRO A 126 9.44 10.76 7.19
C PRO A 126 9.85 10.20 5.83
N VAL A 127 11.09 9.68 5.76
CA VAL A 127 11.63 8.92 4.63
C VAL A 127 11.82 7.48 5.07
N THR A 128 11.02 6.58 4.54
CA THR A 128 10.96 5.17 4.96
C THR A 128 11.34 4.23 3.82
N VAL A 129 11.58 2.94 4.14
CA VAL A 129 11.98 1.93 3.16
C VAL A 129 11.05 0.73 3.22
N LYS A 130 10.61 0.23 2.04
CA LYS A 130 9.88 -1.02 1.93
C LYS A 130 10.70 -2.06 1.15
N SER A 131 11.12 -3.12 1.85
CA SER A 131 11.99 -4.15 1.31
C SER A 131 11.39 -5.55 1.36
N ARG A 132 12.21 -6.53 1.01
CA ARG A 132 12.02 -7.96 1.24
C ARG A 132 13.00 -8.47 2.28
N ILE A 133 12.97 -9.78 2.60
CA ILE A 133 13.92 -10.42 3.53
C ILE A 133 15.21 -10.89 2.84
N GLY A 134 15.31 -10.73 1.53
CA GLY A 134 16.46 -11.14 0.71
C GLY A 134 16.10 -11.13 -0.77
N VAL A 135 17.08 -11.35 -1.63
CA VAL A 135 16.95 -11.39 -3.09
C VAL A 135 17.86 -12.45 -3.68
N ASP A 136 17.31 -13.31 -4.56
CA ASP A 136 18.01 -14.44 -5.20
C ASP A 136 18.75 -15.30 -4.15
N GLU A 137 20.05 -15.55 -4.31
CA GLU A 137 20.88 -16.29 -3.36
C GLU A 137 21.36 -15.44 -2.17
N ARG A 138 21.18 -14.11 -2.22
CA ARG A 138 21.47 -13.19 -1.12
C ARG A 138 20.28 -13.10 -0.18
N ASP A 139 20.07 -14.14 0.61
CA ASP A 139 18.94 -14.24 1.54
C ASP A 139 19.35 -14.73 2.94
N SER A 140 20.63 -14.58 3.31
CA SER A 140 21.07 -14.82 4.68
C SER A 140 20.49 -13.78 5.65
N TYR A 141 20.46 -14.11 6.94
CA TYR A 141 20.06 -13.16 7.96
C TYR A 141 21.03 -11.98 8.08
N ASP A 142 22.32 -12.26 7.98
CA ASP A 142 23.38 -11.24 8.11
C ASP A 142 23.32 -10.22 6.96
N GLU A 143 22.94 -10.64 5.75
CA GLU A 143 22.71 -9.71 4.64
C GLU A 143 21.52 -8.80 4.90
N LEU A 144 20.44 -9.32 5.50
CA LEU A 144 19.28 -8.49 5.88
C LEU A 144 19.66 -7.51 7.02
N VAL A 145 20.42 -7.96 8.02
CA VAL A 145 20.98 -7.11 9.08
C VAL A 145 21.85 -6.01 8.50
N ASN A 146 22.78 -6.35 7.60
CA ASN A 146 23.64 -5.37 6.94
C ASN A 146 22.81 -4.34 6.14
N PHE A 147 21.79 -4.78 5.41
CA PHE A 147 20.90 -3.88 4.68
C PHE A 147 20.21 -2.90 5.63
N VAL A 148 19.57 -3.41 6.69
CA VAL A 148 18.86 -2.56 7.67
C VAL A 148 19.81 -1.62 8.39
N ALA A 149 20.95 -2.11 8.88
CA ALA A 149 21.95 -1.31 9.59
C ALA A 149 22.53 -0.18 8.71
N THR A 150 22.87 -0.47 7.45
CA THR A 150 23.42 0.50 6.51
C THR A 150 22.44 1.63 6.24
N VAL A 151 21.15 1.29 6.02
CA VAL A 151 20.12 2.28 5.70
C VAL A 151 19.65 3.03 6.96
N ALA A 152 19.59 2.37 8.11
CA ALA A 152 19.28 3.02 9.39
C ALA A 152 20.41 3.99 9.82
N GLY A 153 21.65 3.67 9.51
CA GLY A 153 22.82 4.49 9.84
C GLY A 153 22.79 5.91 9.26
N VAL A 154 21.99 6.16 8.23
CA VAL A 154 21.75 7.51 7.66
C VAL A 154 20.40 8.10 8.11
N GLY A 155 19.75 7.49 9.10
CA GLY A 155 18.55 8.00 9.76
C GLY A 155 17.22 7.55 9.13
N CYS A 156 17.18 6.40 8.47
CA CYS A 156 15.91 5.74 8.17
C CYS A 156 15.41 5.03 9.43
N ASP A 157 14.32 5.52 10.01
CA ASP A 157 13.81 5.00 11.28
C ASP A 157 12.75 3.90 11.08
N ASP A 158 12.06 3.85 9.94
CA ASP A 158 10.94 2.94 9.67
C ASP A 158 11.16 2.06 8.44
N PHE A 159 11.00 0.75 8.63
CA PHE A 159 11.14 -0.28 7.59
C PHE A 159 9.87 -1.13 7.47
N PHE A 160 9.33 -1.27 6.27
CA PHE A 160 8.27 -2.23 5.97
C PHE A 160 8.86 -3.45 5.24
N ILE A 161 8.85 -4.61 5.89
CA ILE A 161 9.53 -5.81 5.38
C ILE A 161 8.50 -6.85 4.90
N HIS A 162 8.51 -7.15 3.59
CA HIS A 162 7.75 -8.28 3.06
C HIS A 162 8.48 -9.58 3.43
N ALA A 163 7.85 -10.42 4.24
CA ALA A 163 8.42 -11.64 4.82
C ALA A 163 8.66 -12.78 3.80
N ARG A 164 9.02 -12.44 2.55
CA ARG A 164 9.44 -13.34 1.49
C ARG A 164 10.67 -12.78 0.80
N LYS A 165 11.60 -13.64 0.37
CA LYS A 165 12.64 -13.22 -0.56
C LYS A 165 12.05 -12.92 -1.95
N ALA A 166 12.79 -12.18 -2.77
CA ALA A 166 12.47 -11.99 -4.18
C ALA A 166 13.39 -12.85 -5.06
N TRP A 167 12.82 -13.43 -6.10
CA TRP A 167 13.56 -13.95 -7.23
C TRP A 167 13.48 -12.92 -8.37
N LEU A 168 14.64 -12.44 -8.81
CA LEU A 168 14.70 -11.45 -9.89
C LEU A 168 14.44 -12.09 -11.25
N GLN A 169 14.75 -13.36 -11.40
CA GLN A 169 14.48 -14.12 -12.61
C GLN A 169 13.69 -15.40 -12.32
N GLY A 170 13.01 -15.92 -13.35
CA GLY A 170 12.28 -17.19 -13.27
C GLY A 170 10.89 -17.13 -12.62
N LEU A 171 10.54 -16.03 -11.95
CA LEU A 171 9.21 -15.84 -11.36
C LEU A 171 8.62 -14.46 -11.74
N SER A 172 7.39 -14.47 -12.18
CA SER A 172 6.62 -13.24 -12.35
C SER A 172 6.43 -12.49 -11.02
N PRO A 173 6.11 -11.19 -11.04
CA PRO A 173 5.79 -10.44 -9.82
C PRO A 173 4.62 -11.05 -9.02
N LYS A 174 3.69 -11.75 -9.66
CA LYS A 174 2.58 -12.45 -9.02
C LYS A 174 3.10 -13.69 -8.27
N GLU A 175 3.92 -14.49 -8.90
CA GLU A 175 4.53 -15.71 -8.32
C GLU A 175 5.48 -15.34 -7.17
N ASN A 176 6.25 -14.27 -7.28
CA ASN A 176 7.09 -13.73 -6.21
C ASN A 176 6.31 -13.33 -4.92
N ARG A 177 4.98 -13.26 -4.99
CA ARG A 177 4.11 -13.03 -3.82
C ARG A 177 3.49 -14.30 -3.26
N THR A 178 3.74 -15.45 -3.88
CA THR A 178 3.10 -16.73 -3.48
C THR A 178 4.09 -17.89 -3.38
N VAL A 179 5.03 -18.00 -4.31
CA VAL A 179 5.95 -19.15 -4.40
C VAL A 179 7.05 -19.12 -3.34
N PRO A 180 7.85 -18.05 -3.13
CA PRO A 180 8.84 -18.06 -2.07
C PRO A 180 8.18 -18.23 -0.71
N PRO A 181 8.73 -19.05 0.20
CA PRO A 181 8.14 -19.28 1.52
C PRO A 181 8.11 -18.01 2.37
N LEU A 182 7.10 -17.90 3.23
CA LEU A 182 7.03 -16.85 4.25
C LEU A 182 8.01 -17.17 5.38
N ASN A 183 8.74 -16.16 5.85
CA ASN A 183 9.59 -16.25 7.04
C ASN A 183 9.34 -15.05 7.94
N TYR A 184 8.31 -15.13 8.77
CA TYR A 184 7.94 -14.08 9.72
C TYR A 184 8.99 -13.94 10.83
N GLU A 185 9.57 -15.07 11.29
CA GLU A 185 10.55 -15.07 12.37
C GLU A 185 11.79 -14.22 12.03
N ARG A 186 12.19 -14.19 10.75
CA ARG A 186 13.29 -13.33 10.30
C ARG A 186 12.97 -11.85 10.49
N VAL A 187 11.72 -11.43 10.27
CA VAL A 187 11.27 -10.04 10.49
C VAL A 187 11.18 -9.73 12.00
N TYR A 188 10.65 -10.66 12.79
CA TYR A 188 10.61 -10.49 14.25
C TYR A 188 12.01 -10.38 14.86
N ARG A 189 12.96 -11.17 14.34
CA ARG A 189 14.34 -11.09 14.77
C ARG A 189 14.96 -9.72 14.45
N ILE A 190 14.69 -9.14 13.27
CA ILE A 190 15.10 -7.75 12.96
C ILE A 190 14.55 -6.77 14.01
N LYS A 191 13.29 -6.88 14.41
CA LYS A 191 12.73 -6.01 15.46
C LYS A 191 13.45 -6.18 16.80
N ARG A 192 13.79 -7.42 17.18
CA ARG A 192 14.55 -7.67 18.42
C ARG A 192 15.97 -7.12 18.37
N ASP A 193 16.66 -7.27 17.23
CA ASP A 193 18.05 -6.82 17.05
C ASP A 193 18.14 -5.30 16.86
N PHE A 194 17.07 -4.65 16.37
CA PHE A 194 16.94 -3.20 16.18
C PHE A 194 15.71 -2.63 16.91
N PRO A 195 15.68 -2.66 18.26
CA PRO A 195 14.47 -2.30 19.01
C PRO A 195 14.05 -0.84 18.87
N ALA A 196 14.98 0.06 18.53
CA ALA A 196 14.71 1.48 18.30
C ALA A 196 14.05 1.77 16.94
N LEU A 197 14.19 0.86 15.96
CA LEU A 197 13.60 1.05 14.64
C LEU A 197 12.12 0.64 14.63
N GLY A 198 11.31 1.35 13.87
CA GLY A 198 9.97 0.94 13.52
C GLY A 198 10.02 -0.16 12.45
N ILE A 199 9.54 -1.35 12.78
CA ILE A 199 9.51 -2.51 11.88
C ILE A 199 8.06 -2.89 11.59
N GLY A 200 7.66 -2.72 10.33
CA GLY A 200 6.38 -3.17 9.82
C GLY A 200 6.52 -4.48 9.03
N ILE A 201 5.59 -5.41 9.22
CA ILE A 201 5.58 -6.70 8.52
C ILE A 201 4.52 -6.75 7.42
N ASN A 202 4.85 -7.39 6.30
CA ASN A 202 3.95 -7.62 5.18
C ASN A 202 4.10 -9.03 4.63
N GLY A 203 3.04 -9.58 4.07
CA GLY A 203 3.06 -10.86 3.32
C GLY A 203 2.19 -11.94 3.92
N GLY A 204 1.20 -12.43 3.16
CA GLY A 204 0.34 -13.56 3.55
C GLY A 204 -0.65 -13.30 4.68
N ILE A 205 -0.72 -12.10 5.22
CA ILE A 205 -1.60 -11.71 6.33
C ILE A 205 -2.98 -11.40 5.74
N VAL A 206 -4.03 -12.07 6.24
CA VAL A 206 -5.36 -12.05 5.61
C VAL A 206 -6.53 -11.87 6.59
N THR A 207 -6.29 -11.93 7.91
CA THR A 207 -7.33 -11.78 8.94
C THR A 207 -6.91 -10.80 10.03
N MET A 208 -7.88 -10.18 10.71
CA MET A 208 -7.60 -9.27 11.83
C MET A 208 -6.93 -9.98 13.01
N GLU A 209 -7.27 -11.22 13.26
CA GLU A 209 -6.61 -12.06 14.27
C GLU A 209 -5.12 -12.26 13.95
N SER A 210 -4.77 -12.49 12.67
CA SER A 210 -3.36 -12.60 12.27
C SER A 210 -2.63 -11.25 12.38
N VAL A 211 -3.31 -10.12 12.14
CA VAL A 211 -2.76 -8.78 12.38
C VAL A 211 -2.38 -8.61 13.84
N GLN A 212 -3.28 -8.92 14.78
CA GLN A 212 -3.00 -8.80 16.22
C GLN A 212 -1.82 -9.68 16.67
N ARG A 213 -1.72 -10.92 16.16
CA ARG A 213 -0.57 -11.81 16.44
C ARG A 213 0.76 -11.22 15.94
N HIS A 214 0.77 -10.58 14.78
CA HIS A 214 1.98 -9.93 14.28
C HIS A 214 2.33 -8.69 15.08
N LEU A 215 1.35 -7.86 15.46
CA LEU A 215 1.58 -6.66 16.27
C LEU A 215 2.15 -6.95 17.67
N ALA A 216 2.06 -8.18 18.16
CA ALA A 216 2.75 -8.59 19.38
C ALA A 216 4.28 -8.71 19.21
N ASN A 217 4.80 -8.68 17.97
CA ASN A 217 6.22 -8.89 17.67
C ASN A 217 6.86 -7.76 16.87
N VAL A 218 6.06 -6.87 16.26
CA VAL A 218 6.51 -5.76 15.41
C VAL A 218 5.62 -4.53 15.62
N ASP A 219 6.05 -3.37 15.12
CA ASP A 219 5.38 -2.09 15.36
C ASP A 219 4.20 -1.83 14.41
N GLY A 220 4.22 -2.45 13.22
CA GLY A 220 3.17 -2.25 12.22
C GLY A 220 2.92 -3.49 11.36
N VAL A 221 1.71 -3.58 10.84
CA VAL A 221 1.29 -4.65 9.93
C VAL A 221 0.73 -4.04 8.65
N MET A 222 1.16 -4.57 7.50
CA MET A 222 0.73 -4.07 6.20
C MET A 222 0.03 -5.18 5.40
N LEU A 223 -1.21 -4.95 5.02
CA LEU A 223 -2.00 -5.87 4.19
C LEU A 223 -2.07 -5.36 2.75
N GLY A 224 -2.01 -6.28 1.79
CA GLY A 224 -2.18 -5.97 0.36
C GLY A 224 -3.45 -6.60 -0.19
N ARG A 225 -3.30 -7.73 -0.90
CA ARG A 225 -4.37 -8.39 -1.65
C ARG A 225 -5.60 -8.74 -0.80
N ALA A 226 -5.43 -9.03 0.48
CA ALA A 226 -6.55 -9.33 1.37
C ALA A 226 -7.55 -8.18 1.43
N VAL A 227 -7.08 -6.96 1.72
CA VAL A 227 -7.95 -5.78 1.78
C VAL A 227 -8.49 -5.35 0.42
N TYR A 228 -7.81 -5.64 -0.69
CA TYR A 228 -8.34 -5.38 -2.02
C TYR A 228 -9.51 -6.31 -2.39
N HIS A 229 -9.38 -7.61 -2.05
CA HIS A 229 -10.42 -8.61 -2.34
C HIS A 229 -11.54 -8.66 -1.29
N GLN A 230 -11.27 -8.21 -0.08
CA GLN A 230 -12.19 -8.18 1.06
C GLN A 230 -12.07 -6.83 1.78
N PRO A 231 -12.40 -5.71 1.10
CA PRO A 231 -12.12 -4.37 1.64
C PRO A 231 -12.83 -4.10 2.96
N TYR A 232 -13.98 -4.72 3.20
CA TYR A 232 -14.73 -4.53 4.44
C TYR A 232 -13.97 -5.00 5.71
N LEU A 233 -12.86 -5.75 5.55
CA LEU A 233 -11.92 -6.03 6.63
C LEU A 233 -11.37 -4.73 7.26
N LEU A 234 -11.24 -3.65 6.50
CA LEU A 234 -10.76 -2.37 7.00
C LEU A 234 -11.72 -1.74 8.03
N SER A 235 -13.01 -2.06 7.99
CA SER A 235 -13.99 -1.52 8.94
C SER A 235 -13.76 -1.96 10.38
N GLU A 236 -12.98 -3.02 10.59
CA GLU A 236 -12.63 -3.52 11.93
C GLU A 236 -11.37 -2.82 12.51
N VAL A 237 -10.56 -2.17 11.65
CA VAL A 237 -9.23 -1.65 12.02
C VAL A 237 -9.32 -0.59 13.12
N ASP A 238 -10.23 0.37 12.98
CA ASP A 238 -10.35 1.48 13.93
C ASP A 238 -10.70 0.99 15.34
N ALA A 239 -11.63 0.04 15.43
CA ALA A 239 -12.04 -0.54 16.71
C ALA A 239 -10.98 -1.52 17.28
N VAL A 240 -10.50 -2.46 16.47
CA VAL A 240 -9.67 -3.59 16.96
C VAL A 240 -8.22 -3.17 17.21
N ILE A 241 -7.67 -2.29 16.34
CA ILE A 241 -6.24 -1.91 16.40
C ILE A 241 -6.04 -0.58 17.12
N TYR A 242 -6.92 0.39 16.87
CA TYR A 242 -6.80 1.74 17.43
C TYR A 242 -7.73 2.01 18.60
N GLN A 243 -8.58 1.04 18.99
CA GLN A 243 -9.52 1.13 20.12
C GLN A 243 -10.46 2.34 20.03
N LYS A 244 -10.82 2.74 18.81
CA LYS A 244 -11.75 3.83 18.56
C LYS A 244 -13.18 3.31 18.48
N THR A 245 -14.08 3.90 19.27
CA THR A 245 -15.51 3.55 19.33
C THR A 245 -16.35 4.29 18.29
N LEU A 246 -15.76 4.62 17.15
CA LEU A 246 -16.51 5.24 16.05
C LEU A 246 -17.47 4.21 15.43
N GLY A 247 -18.68 4.63 15.11
CA GLY A 247 -19.66 3.76 14.46
C GLY A 247 -19.13 3.22 13.13
N VAL A 248 -19.04 1.89 13.02
CA VAL A 248 -18.69 1.22 11.77
C VAL A 248 -19.82 1.44 10.75
N LEU A 249 -19.50 2.00 9.59
CA LEU A 249 -20.45 2.15 8.52
C LEU A 249 -20.86 0.78 7.96
N SER A 250 -22.15 0.58 7.69
CA SER A 250 -22.59 -0.60 6.95
C SER A 250 -22.06 -0.58 5.51
N ARG A 251 -22.10 -1.74 4.83
CA ARG A 251 -21.68 -1.82 3.42
C ARG A 251 -22.50 -0.91 2.52
N GLU A 252 -23.79 -0.78 2.82
CA GLU A 252 -24.76 0.07 2.12
C GLU A 252 -24.41 1.55 2.31
N GLN A 253 -24.09 1.95 3.54
CA GLN A 253 -23.66 3.32 3.84
C GLN A 253 -22.33 3.66 3.15
N VAL A 254 -21.37 2.73 3.15
CA VAL A 254 -20.10 2.89 2.42
C VAL A 254 -20.35 3.02 0.92
N LEU A 255 -21.21 2.14 0.36
CA LEU A 255 -21.54 2.17 -1.06
C LEU A 255 -22.24 3.49 -1.43
N LEU A 256 -23.18 3.96 -0.63
CA LEU A 256 -23.89 5.21 -0.87
C LEU A 256 -22.91 6.41 -0.90
N ARG A 257 -22.01 6.52 0.08
CA ARG A 257 -20.97 7.57 0.09
C ARG A 257 -20.02 7.46 -1.10
N PHE A 258 -19.69 6.24 -1.52
CA PHE A 258 -18.83 6.04 -2.68
C PHE A 258 -19.55 6.37 -4.00
N ILE A 259 -20.87 6.16 -4.09
CA ILE A 259 -21.70 6.62 -5.21
C ILE A 259 -21.64 8.15 -5.35
N ASP A 260 -21.73 8.88 -4.25
CA ASP A 260 -21.63 10.35 -4.28
C ASP A 260 -20.24 10.82 -4.74
N TYR A 261 -19.18 10.16 -4.30
CA TYR A 261 -17.84 10.38 -4.84
C TYR A 261 -17.78 10.09 -6.35
N MET A 262 -18.32 8.96 -6.81
CA MET A 262 -18.32 8.59 -8.22
C MET A 262 -19.08 9.60 -9.09
N LYS A 263 -20.21 10.14 -8.61
CA LYS A 263 -20.95 11.21 -9.30
C LYS A 263 -20.06 12.43 -9.52
N ASN A 264 -19.37 12.88 -8.47
CA ASN A 264 -18.47 14.03 -8.57
C ASN A 264 -17.33 13.76 -9.56
N GLN A 265 -16.72 12.59 -9.50
CA GLN A 265 -15.63 12.21 -10.44
C GLN A 265 -16.13 12.12 -11.89
N GLN A 266 -17.34 11.67 -12.13
CA GLN A 266 -17.93 11.64 -13.47
C GLN A 266 -18.11 13.04 -14.08
N THR A 267 -18.46 14.06 -13.28
CA THR A 267 -18.52 15.44 -13.77
C THR A 267 -17.16 15.96 -14.25
N GLN A 268 -16.08 15.34 -13.75
CA GLN A 268 -14.69 15.62 -14.16
C GLN A 268 -14.21 14.73 -15.33
N GLY A 269 -15.11 13.93 -15.92
CA GLY A 269 -14.80 13.05 -17.04
C GLY A 269 -14.18 11.69 -16.65
N VAL A 270 -14.16 11.32 -15.36
CA VAL A 270 -13.63 10.02 -14.93
C VAL A 270 -14.60 8.90 -15.29
N PRO A 271 -14.16 7.86 -16.02
CA PRO A 271 -15.02 6.72 -16.34
C PRO A 271 -15.44 5.95 -15.07
N ILE A 272 -16.73 5.61 -14.96
CA ILE A 272 -17.26 4.89 -13.79
C ILE A 272 -16.52 3.57 -13.51
N ARG A 273 -16.06 2.86 -14.54
CA ARG A 273 -15.35 1.59 -14.41
C ARG A 273 -13.99 1.71 -13.71
N SER A 274 -13.32 2.85 -13.82
CA SER A 274 -12.06 3.08 -13.08
C SER A 274 -12.27 3.08 -11.57
N MET A 275 -13.48 3.36 -11.12
CA MET A 275 -13.87 3.41 -9.71
C MET A 275 -14.54 2.11 -9.25
N THR A 276 -15.51 1.59 -10.00
CA THR A 276 -16.27 0.40 -9.60
C THR A 276 -15.46 -0.88 -9.53
N ARG A 277 -14.32 -0.95 -10.23
CA ARG A 277 -13.39 -2.09 -10.14
C ARG A 277 -12.85 -2.32 -8.71
N HIS A 278 -12.81 -1.29 -7.87
CA HIS A 278 -12.26 -1.35 -6.52
C HIS A 278 -13.26 -1.85 -5.48
N ILE A 279 -14.56 -1.78 -5.78
CA ILE A 279 -15.62 -2.19 -4.84
C ILE A 279 -16.14 -3.61 -5.07
N LEU A 280 -15.59 -4.35 -6.03
CA LEU A 280 -16.02 -5.73 -6.36
C LEU A 280 -16.05 -6.67 -5.14
N GLY A 281 -15.18 -6.42 -4.17
CA GLY A 281 -15.05 -7.19 -2.94
C GLY A 281 -15.92 -6.70 -1.77
N LEU A 282 -16.65 -5.60 -1.90
CA LEU A 282 -17.37 -4.98 -0.76
C LEU A 282 -18.34 -5.94 -0.07
N TYR A 283 -19.04 -6.76 -0.84
CA TYR A 283 -19.97 -7.78 -0.32
C TYR A 283 -19.34 -9.17 -0.19
N HIS A 284 -18.01 -9.29 -0.16
CA HIS A 284 -17.36 -10.60 0.02
C HIS A 284 -17.89 -11.30 1.28
N GLY A 285 -18.22 -12.61 1.15
CA GLY A 285 -18.77 -13.41 2.26
C GLY A 285 -20.25 -13.12 2.59
N GLN A 286 -20.92 -12.21 1.89
CA GLN A 286 -22.33 -11.89 2.12
C GLN A 286 -23.26 -12.61 1.12
N PRO A 287 -24.54 -12.84 1.47
CA PRO A 287 -25.55 -13.25 0.51
C PRO A 287 -25.52 -12.35 -0.75
N ASN A 288 -25.76 -12.94 -1.91
CA ASN A 288 -25.76 -12.23 -3.19
C ASN A 288 -24.45 -11.56 -3.64
N ALA A 289 -23.31 -11.77 -2.97
CA ALA A 289 -22.01 -11.22 -3.37
C ALA A 289 -21.63 -11.51 -4.85
N ARG A 290 -22.08 -12.68 -5.38
CA ARG A 290 -21.89 -13.02 -6.80
C ARG A 290 -22.69 -12.10 -7.73
N LYS A 291 -23.95 -11.81 -7.37
CA LYS A 291 -24.80 -10.89 -8.15
C LYS A 291 -24.18 -9.49 -8.20
N PHE A 292 -23.70 -8.98 -7.04
CA PHE A 292 -23.00 -7.69 -6.98
C PHE A 292 -21.81 -7.63 -7.93
N ARG A 293 -20.92 -8.64 -7.91
CA ARG A 293 -19.78 -8.69 -8.83
C ARG A 293 -20.22 -8.76 -10.30
N GLN A 294 -21.26 -9.53 -10.63
CA GLN A 294 -21.80 -9.62 -11.99
C GLN A 294 -22.34 -8.28 -12.46
N LEU A 295 -23.07 -7.56 -11.60
CA LEU A 295 -23.55 -6.21 -11.87
C LEU A 295 -22.42 -5.26 -12.29
N LEU A 296 -21.29 -5.28 -11.57
CA LEU A 296 -20.14 -4.40 -11.80
C LEU A 296 -19.23 -4.86 -12.94
N SER A 297 -19.34 -6.13 -13.36
CA SER A 297 -18.53 -6.71 -14.45
C SER A 297 -19.23 -6.60 -15.82
N GLY A 298 -20.46 -6.08 -15.89
CA GLY A 298 -21.22 -5.89 -17.11
C GLY A 298 -20.54 -4.99 -18.15
N LYS A 299 -20.98 -5.04 -19.43
CA LYS A 299 -20.42 -4.20 -20.50
C LYS A 299 -20.62 -2.70 -20.22
N THR A 300 -21.76 -2.33 -19.69
CA THR A 300 -22.12 -0.97 -19.28
C THR A 300 -22.45 -0.99 -17.78
N VAL A 301 -21.65 -0.28 -17.00
CA VAL A 301 -21.94 -0.06 -15.57
C VAL A 301 -22.35 1.40 -15.41
N GLU A 302 -23.51 1.62 -14.77
CA GLU A 302 -24.06 2.94 -14.48
C GLU A 302 -24.35 3.08 -12.99
N LEU A 303 -24.40 4.31 -12.49
CA LEU A 303 -24.74 4.58 -11.08
C LEU A 303 -26.14 4.07 -10.71
N THR A 304 -27.07 4.10 -11.66
CA THR A 304 -28.43 3.57 -11.50
C THR A 304 -28.46 2.08 -11.10
N HIS A 305 -27.48 1.30 -11.55
CA HIS A 305 -27.35 -0.11 -11.15
C HIS A 305 -26.97 -0.25 -9.68
N LEU A 306 -26.15 0.66 -9.15
CA LEU A 306 -25.75 0.65 -7.75
C LEU A 306 -26.89 1.08 -6.82
N TYR A 307 -27.74 2.04 -7.24
CA TYR A 307 -28.96 2.38 -6.49
C TYR A 307 -29.94 1.22 -6.44
N LYS A 308 -30.21 0.56 -7.58
CA LYS A 308 -31.05 -0.65 -7.62
C LYS A 308 -30.50 -1.77 -6.75
N TRP A 309 -29.17 -1.85 -6.61
CA TRP A 309 -28.55 -2.80 -5.68
C TRP A 309 -28.85 -2.45 -4.22
N LEU A 310 -28.78 -1.17 -3.84
CA LEU A 310 -29.12 -0.70 -2.50
C LEU A 310 -30.58 -1.01 -2.18
N ASP A 311 -31.52 -0.65 -3.08
CA ASP A 311 -32.94 -0.97 -2.93
C ASP A 311 -33.17 -2.48 -2.73
N PHE A 312 -32.49 -3.30 -3.53
CA PHE A 312 -32.58 -4.77 -3.45
C PHE A 312 -32.09 -5.34 -2.11
N VAL A 313 -30.99 -4.83 -1.54
CA VAL A 313 -30.45 -5.36 -0.26
C VAL A 313 -31.21 -4.80 0.95
N GLU A 314 -31.82 -3.63 0.86
CA GLU A 314 -32.65 -3.03 1.88
C GLU A 314 -34.09 -3.57 1.86
N GLY A 315 -34.46 -4.39 0.86
CA GLY A 315 -35.79 -4.99 0.74
C GLY A 315 -36.88 -4.00 0.33
N VAL A 316 -36.48 -2.90 -0.29
CA VAL A 316 -37.39 -1.90 -0.87
C VAL A 316 -37.65 -2.34 -2.32
N GLU A 317 -38.70 -3.14 -2.58
CA GLU A 317 -39.30 -3.38 -3.90
C GLU A 317 -40.65 -2.69 -3.98
#